data_458a01c7ee5813197cff91367ea3e5c7
#
_entry.id   458a01c7ee5813197cff91367ea3e5c7
#
_cell.length_a   1.000
_cell.length_b   1.000
_cell.length_c   1.000
_cell.angle_alpha   90.00
_cell.angle_beta   90.00
_cell.angle_gamma   90.00
#
_symmetry.space_group_name_H-M   'P 1'
#
loop_
_entity.id
_entity.type
_entity.pdbx_description
1 polymer ?
#
loop_
_entity_poly.entity_id
_entity_poly.type
_entity_poly.pdbx_seq_one_letter_code
_entity_poly.pdbx_strand_id
1 'polypeptide(L)'
;DLRESIISNPKKPLMGRFYENQRRSLNILLNPDGSPQGGKWSFDELNRKKLPKNINIPEILKFPKNQFVIQAEKIISNLQIEFIGESNYFIYPTTFEEADSWLHDFFENRFSLFGDYEDAISKEKVFLWHSLLSPLLNSGLLTAKEVIDKALTYGEKNKVPINSLEGFIRQIVGWREFVCLVYEKYGTQMRTTNFWNFDNKPMPECFYKGTTGIDPVDIVINNIIKYGYCHHIERLMIIGNFMLLCRIHPCLLYTSDAADEVLG
;
A
#
# COMPACT_ATOMS: atom_id res chain seq x y z
N ASP A 1 5.86 -11.06 23.59
CA ASP A 1 5.52 -10.62 22.23
C ASP A 1 6.00 -9.19 22.04
N LEU A 2 6.88 -8.97 21.07
CA LEU A 2 7.46 -7.65 20.77
C LEU A 2 6.36 -6.60 20.51
N ARG A 3 5.25 -6.99 19.93
CA ARG A 3 4.12 -6.12 19.63
C ARG A 3 3.39 -5.63 20.88
N GLU A 4 3.27 -6.46 21.90
CA GLU A 4 2.60 -6.08 23.15
C GLU A 4 3.42 -5.14 24.03
N SER A 5 4.74 -5.29 24.05
CA SER A 5 5.64 -4.45 24.85
C SER A 5 5.75 -3.01 24.37
N ILE A 6 5.37 -2.74 23.12
CA ILE A 6 5.64 -1.48 22.42
C ILE A 6 4.49 -0.47 22.52
N ILE A 7 3.31 -0.88 22.99
CA ILE A 7 2.21 0.07 23.21
C ILE A 7 2.29 0.64 24.61
N SER A 8 3.01 1.75 24.74
CA SER A 8 3.10 2.51 25.98
C SER A 8 1.78 3.15 26.43
N ASN A 9 0.77 3.20 25.55
CA ASN A 9 -0.58 3.65 25.89
C ASN A 9 -1.63 2.93 25.02
N PRO A 10 -2.27 1.86 25.52
CA PRO A 10 -3.27 1.10 24.80
C PRO A 10 -4.53 1.90 24.43
N LYS A 11 -4.76 3.06 25.07
CA LYS A 11 -5.95 3.88 24.82
C LYS A 11 -5.83 4.78 23.58
N LYS A 12 -4.61 5.05 23.09
CA LYS A 12 -4.37 5.89 21.89
C LYS A 12 -3.11 5.40 21.18
N PRO A 13 -3.19 4.35 20.37
CA PRO A 13 -2.05 3.90 19.57
C PRO A 13 -1.68 5.02 18.57
N LEU A 14 -0.39 5.39 18.57
CA LEU A 14 0.15 6.41 17.66
C LEU A 14 1.23 5.75 16.79
N MET A 15 1.02 5.75 15.48
CA MET A 15 1.93 5.13 14.51
C MET A 15 3.38 5.64 14.64
N GLY A 16 3.59 6.94 14.80
CA GLY A 16 4.94 7.52 14.92
C GLY A 16 5.74 6.97 16.10
N ARG A 17 5.12 6.84 17.29
CA ARG A 17 5.77 6.22 18.47
C ARG A 17 6.01 4.73 18.29
N PHE A 18 5.05 4.03 17.70
CA PHE A 18 5.20 2.63 17.36
C PHE A 18 6.39 2.42 16.43
N TYR A 19 6.48 3.19 15.35
CA TYR A 19 7.55 3.11 14.37
C TYR A 19 8.93 3.43 14.98
N GLU A 20 9.05 4.47 15.79
CA GLU A 20 10.29 4.77 16.51
C GLU A 20 10.75 3.59 17.37
N ASN A 21 9.84 3.00 18.14
CA ASN A 21 10.12 1.83 18.98
C ASN A 21 10.55 0.62 18.14
N GLN A 22 9.88 0.36 17.02
CA GLN A 22 10.25 -0.71 16.10
C GLN A 22 11.66 -0.49 15.52
N ARG A 23 11.99 0.72 15.08
CA ARG A 23 13.33 1.03 14.58
C ARG A 23 14.41 0.80 15.63
N ARG A 24 14.17 1.20 16.88
CA ARG A 24 15.08 0.95 18.00
C ARG A 24 15.23 -0.54 18.30
N SER A 25 14.14 -1.27 18.38
CA SER A 25 14.13 -2.71 18.65
C SER A 25 14.83 -3.55 17.59
N LEU A 26 14.64 -3.18 16.31
CA LEU A 26 15.22 -3.87 15.16
C LEU A 26 16.59 -3.33 14.75
N ASN A 27 17.06 -2.28 15.40
CA ASN A 27 18.32 -1.57 15.08
C ASN A 27 18.39 -1.10 13.61
N ILE A 28 17.28 -0.52 13.11
CA ILE A 28 17.15 -0.11 11.70
C ILE A 28 17.31 1.41 11.57
N LEU A 29 18.18 1.86 10.62
CA LEU A 29 18.47 3.25 10.31
C LEU A 29 18.86 4.08 11.55
N LEU A 30 19.68 3.49 12.42
CA LEU A 30 20.23 4.13 13.61
C LEU A 30 21.74 4.37 13.43
N ASN A 31 22.22 5.45 14.04
CA ASN A 31 23.62 5.70 14.25
C ASN A 31 24.14 4.87 15.44
N PRO A 32 25.47 4.72 15.63
CA PRO A 32 26.03 3.97 16.76
C PRO A 32 25.62 4.49 18.16
N ASP A 33 25.25 5.76 18.26
CA ASP A 33 24.76 6.39 19.50
C ASP A 33 23.24 6.17 19.74
N GLY A 34 22.56 5.42 18.85
CA GLY A 34 21.13 5.15 18.93
C GLY A 34 20.25 6.30 18.40
N SER A 35 20.85 7.37 17.88
CA SER A 35 20.10 8.43 17.19
C SER A 35 19.67 8.00 15.78
N PRO A 36 18.58 8.57 15.22
CA PRO A 36 18.13 8.21 13.88
C PRO A 36 19.10 8.71 12.81
N GLN A 37 19.39 7.91 11.80
CA GLN A 37 20.14 8.34 10.62
C GLN A 37 19.44 9.50 9.95
N GLY A 38 20.21 10.50 9.50
CA GLY A 38 19.70 11.74 8.94
C GLY A 38 19.06 12.70 9.96
N GLY A 39 19.17 12.41 11.28
CA GLY A 39 18.74 13.29 12.37
C GLY A 39 17.23 13.33 12.65
N LYS A 40 16.42 12.55 11.92
CA LYS A 40 14.96 12.52 12.07
C LYS A 40 14.44 11.08 12.11
N TRP A 41 13.34 10.87 12.86
CA TRP A 41 12.65 9.59 12.91
C TRP A 41 11.78 9.36 11.68
N SER A 42 11.33 10.40 11.01
CA SER A 42 10.53 10.33 9.79
C SER A 42 10.87 11.50 8.86
N PHE A 43 10.89 11.22 7.56
CA PHE A 43 11.07 12.19 6.49
C PHE A 43 9.79 12.39 5.68
N ASP A 44 8.63 12.05 6.23
CA ASP A 44 7.30 12.14 5.59
C ASP A 44 7.03 13.53 4.95
N GLU A 45 7.49 14.60 5.58
CA GLU A 45 7.36 15.96 5.05
C GLU A 45 8.05 16.16 3.69
N LEU A 46 9.06 15.34 3.35
CA LEU A 46 9.80 15.39 2.09
C LEU A 46 9.18 14.52 1.00
N ASN A 47 8.15 13.73 1.32
CA ASN A 47 7.56 12.74 0.42
C ASN A 47 6.40 13.31 -0.43
N ARG A 48 6.22 14.62 -0.44
CA ARG A 48 5.07 15.32 -1.03
C ARG A 48 5.44 16.25 -2.17
N LYS A 49 6.48 15.92 -2.92
CA LYS A 49 6.88 16.74 -4.07
C LYS A 49 5.84 16.67 -5.17
N LYS A 50 5.60 17.83 -5.79
CA LYS A 50 4.73 17.90 -6.98
C LYS A 50 5.38 17.18 -8.15
N LEU A 51 4.60 16.35 -8.85
CA LEU A 51 5.05 15.64 -10.04
C LEU A 51 5.39 16.61 -11.17
N PRO A 52 6.65 16.62 -11.68
CA PRO A 52 7.01 17.45 -12.83
C PRO A 52 6.30 16.97 -14.11
N LYS A 53 5.89 17.89 -14.98
CA LYS A 53 5.15 17.57 -16.21
C LYS A 53 5.88 16.61 -17.15
N ASN A 54 7.21 16.69 -17.21
CA ASN A 54 8.03 15.95 -18.17
C ASN A 54 8.91 14.88 -17.50
N ILE A 55 8.55 14.44 -16.30
CA ILE A 55 9.32 13.39 -15.63
C ILE A 55 9.05 12.04 -16.30
N ASN A 56 10.14 11.33 -16.60
CA ASN A 56 10.01 9.96 -17.09
C ASN A 56 9.65 9.03 -15.92
N ILE A 57 8.47 8.42 -16.00
CA ILE A 57 8.00 7.47 -15.00
C ILE A 57 8.34 6.07 -15.50
N PRO A 58 9.12 5.28 -14.74
CA PRO A 58 9.46 3.92 -15.12
C PRO A 58 8.22 3.05 -15.33
N GLU A 59 8.25 2.22 -16.34
CA GLU A 59 7.23 1.17 -16.48
C GLU A 59 7.51 0.05 -15.46
N ILE A 60 6.46 -0.62 -15.04
CA ILE A 60 6.58 -1.80 -14.19
C ILE A 60 7.04 -3.01 -15.01
N LEU A 61 7.83 -3.87 -14.38
CA LEU A 61 8.24 -5.15 -14.95
C LEU A 61 6.99 -5.99 -15.30
N LYS A 62 7.02 -6.67 -16.42
CA LYS A 62 5.92 -7.55 -16.87
C LYS A 62 6.45 -8.96 -17.07
N PHE A 63 5.67 -9.93 -16.63
CA PHE A 63 5.96 -11.34 -16.83
C PHE A 63 4.99 -11.96 -17.84
N PRO A 64 5.43 -12.92 -18.65
CA PRO A 64 4.52 -13.71 -19.46
C PRO A 64 3.60 -14.53 -18.54
N LYS A 65 2.34 -14.73 -18.95
CA LYS A 65 1.42 -15.59 -18.21
C LYS A 65 1.97 -17.01 -18.13
N ASN A 66 2.23 -17.48 -16.92
CA ASN A 66 2.64 -18.85 -16.67
C ASN A 66 1.43 -19.77 -16.52
N GLN A 67 1.68 -21.08 -16.36
CA GLN A 67 0.63 -22.08 -16.26
C GLN A 67 -0.37 -21.85 -15.12
N PHE A 68 0.07 -21.27 -14.00
CA PHE A 68 -0.80 -21.00 -12.84
C PHE A 68 -1.79 -19.89 -13.13
N VAL A 69 -1.35 -18.83 -13.78
CA VAL A 69 -2.21 -17.72 -14.21
C VAL A 69 -3.24 -18.23 -15.23
N ILE A 70 -2.80 -19.01 -16.23
CA ILE A 70 -3.69 -19.57 -17.26
C ILE A 70 -4.74 -20.48 -16.62
N GLN A 71 -4.35 -21.34 -15.67
CA GLN A 71 -5.28 -22.21 -14.94
C GLN A 71 -6.28 -21.41 -14.11
N ALA A 72 -5.82 -20.39 -13.38
CA ALA A 72 -6.68 -19.52 -12.59
C ALA A 72 -7.70 -18.78 -13.46
N GLU A 73 -7.27 -18.21 -14.59
CA GLU A 73 -8.17 -17.56 -15.55
C GLU A 73 -9.23 -18.52 -16.09
N LYS A 74 -8.83 -19.77 -16.39
CA LYS A 74 -9.76 -20.81 -16.84
C LYS A 74 -10.77 -21.19 -15.75
N ILE A 75 -10.34 -21.28 -14.50
CA ILE A 75 -11.23 -21.53 -13.36
C ILE A 75 -12.23 -20.40 -13.22
N ILE A 76 -11.75 -19.14 -13.19
CA ILE A 76 -12.57 -17.95 -13.05
C ILE A 76 -13.60 -17.86 -14.18
N SER A 77 -13.20 -18.08 -15.43
CA SER A 77 -14.11 -18.02 -16.58
C SER A 77 -15.20 -19.08 -16.57
N ASN A 78 -14.97 -20.20 -15.87
CA ASN A 78 -15.97 -21.27 -15.72
C ASN A 78 -16.89 -21.07 -14.52
N LEU A 79 -16.58 -20.14 -13.62
CA LEU A 79 -17.48 -19.81 -12.52
C LEU A 79 -18.63 -18.95 -13.06
N GLN A 80 -19.86 -19.41 -12.80
CA GLN A 80 -21.10 -18.64 -13.15
C GLN A 80 -21.38 -17.57 -12.10
N ILE A 81 -20.37 -16.73 -11.82
CA ILE A 81 -20.41 -15.65 -10.84
C ILE A 81 -20.00 -14.36 -11.54
N GLU A 82 -20.73 -13.29 -11.32
CA GLU A 82 -20.34 -11.98 -11.80
C GLU A 82 -19.19 -11.45 -10.93
N PHE A 83 -18.05 -11.14 -11.55
CA PHE A 83 -16.87 -10.58 -10.91
C PHE A 83 -16.73 -9.11 -11.26
N ILE A 84 -16.26 -8.32 -10.31
CA ILE A 84 -15.74 -6.99 -10.57
C ILE A 84 -14.28 -7.11 -10.99
N GLY A 85 -13.93 -6.52 -12.13
CA GLY A 85 -12.56 -6.52 -12.64
C GLY A 85 -12.34 -7.43 -13.85
N GLU A 86 -11.14 -7.35 -14.39
CA GLU A 86 -10.74 -8.04 -15.61
C GLU A 86 -9.41 -8.78 -15.40
N SER A 87 -9.40 -10.10 -15.54
CA SER A 87 -8.21 -10.94 -15.37
C SER A 87 -7.07 -10.64 -16.35
N ASN A 88 -7.40 -10.01 -17.51
CA ASN A 88 -6.37 -9.68 -18.53
C ASN A 88 -5.36 -8.65 -18.02
N TYR A 89 -5.70 -7.87 -17.01
CA TYR A 89 -4.84 -6.85 -16.40
C TYR A 89 -4.09 -7.34 -15.17
N PHE A 90 -4.10 -8.64 -14.91
CA PHE A 90 -3.28 -9.22 -13.84
C PHE A 90 -1.79 -9.03 -14.16
N ILE A 91 -1.07 -8.35 -13.26
CA ILE A 91 0.31 -7.92 -13.48
C ILE A 91 1.31 -8.50 -12.48
N TYR A 92 0.82 -9.13 -11.41
CA TYR A 92 1.66 -9.52 -10.28
C TYR A 92 2.43 -10.80 -10.51
N PRO A 93 3.64 -10.92 -9.93
CA PRO A 93 4.40 -12.17 -9.89
C PRO A 93 3.61 -13.29 -9.20
N THR A 94 3.86 -14.51 -9.63
CA THR A 94 3.24 -15.71 -9.08
C THR A 94 4.23 -16.80 -8.69
N THR A 95 5.52 -16.55 -8.86
CA THR A 95 6.60 -17.42 -8.39
C THR A 95 7.59 -16.63 -7.53
N PHE A 96 8.41 -17.33 -6.76
CA PHE A 96 9.46 -16.71 -5.92
C PHE A 96 10.49 -15.98 -6.77
N GLU A 97 10.87 -16.56 -7.92
CA GLU A 97 11.85 -15.98 -8.84
C GLU A 97 11.33 -14.70 -9.49
N GLU A 98 10.06 -14.70 -9.90
CA GLU A 98 9.39 -13.50 -10.42
C GLU A 98 9.27 -12.42 -9.34
N ALA A 99 8.94 -12.80 -8.10
CA ALA A 99 8.82 -11.87 -6.97
C ALA A 99 10.17 -11.23 -6.61
N ASP A 100 11.26 -11.99 -6.63
CA ASP A 100 12.60 -11.47 -6.41
C ASP A 100 13.01 -10.50 -7.54
N SER A 101 12.75 -10.86 -8.78
CA SER A 101 13.00 -10.01 -9.95
C SER A 101 12.19 -8.70 -9.88
N TRP A 102 10.95 -8.75 -9.42
CA TRP A 102 10.09 -7.58 -9.21
C TRP A 102 10.62 -6.63 -8.15
N LEU A 103 11.07 -7.19 -7.03
CA LEU A 103 11.70 -6.41 -5.96
C LEU A 103 12.98 -5.75 -6.44
N HIS A 104 13.78 -6.46 -7.21
CA HIS A 104 15.03 -5.93 -7.78
C HIS A 104 14.76 -4.79 -8.79
N ASP A 105 13.79 -4.97 -9.69
CA ASP A 105 13.33 -3.93 -10.62
C ASP A 105 12.86 -2.66 -9.88
N PHE A 106 12.12 -2.82 -8.79
CA PHE A 106 11.72 -1.68 -7.95
C PHE A 106 12.95 -0.94 -7.41
N PHE A 107 13.93 -1.65 -6.91
CA PHE A 107 15.14 -1.04 -6.38
C PHE A 107 15.94 -0.29 -7.45
N GLU A 108 16.09 -0.86 -8.62
CA GLU A 108 16.87 -0.25 -9.70
C GLU A 108 16.19 0.97 -10.33
N ASN A 109 14.89 0.90 -10.56
CA ASN A 109 14.19 1.85 -11.41
C ASN A 109 13.34 2.87 -10.66
N ARG A 110 12.89 2.58 -9.43
CA ARG A 110 11.88 3.38 -8.73
C ARG A 110 12.30 3.82 -7.33
N PHE A 111 13.15 3.09 -6.66
CA PHE A 111 13.44 3.29 -5.24
C PHE A 111 14.03 4.67 -4.93
N SER A 112 14.95 5.17 -5.75
CA SER A 112 15.62 6.46 -5.53
C SER A 112 14.64 7.65 -5.48
N LEU A 113 13.55 7.60 -6.24
CA LEU A 113 12.54 8.65 -6.31
C LEU A 113 11.25 8.29 -5.55
N PHE A 114 11.19 7.11 -4.95
CA PHE A 114 10.04 6.68 -4.16
C PHE A 114 9.66 7.72 -3.10
N GLY A 115 10.62 8.17 -2.28
CA GLY A 115 10.34 9.13 -1.23
C GLY A 115 9.87 10.48 -1.75
N ASP A 116 10.43 10.97 -2.84
CA ASP A 116 10.06 12.28 -3.39
C ASP A 116 8.59 12.31 -3.86
N TYR A 117 8.10 11.21 -4.42
CA TYR A 117 6.79 11.12 -5.07
C TYR A 117 5.86 10.06 -4.46
N GLU A 118 6.10 9.67 -3.22
CA GLU A 118 5.26 8.69 -2.51
C GLU A 118 3.78 9.11 -2.48
N ASP A 119 3.52 10.40 -2.24
CA ASP A 119 2.17 10.98 -2.17
C ASP A 119 1.69 11.59 -3.50
N ALA A 120 2.45 11.44 -4.58
CA ALA A 120 2.04 11.98 -5.88
C ALA A 120 0.90 11.15 -6.49
N ILE A 121 0.00 11.84 -7.20
CA ILE A 121 -1.07 11.21 -7.99
C ILE A 121 -1.00 11.68 -9.44
N SER A 122 -1.44 10.85 -10.36
CA SER A 122 -1.49 11.17 -11.79
C SER A 122 -2.74 10.60 -12.45
N LYS A 123 -3.40 11.42 -13.26
CA LYS A 123 -4.54 10.98 -14.08
C LYS A 123 -4.14 9.88 -15.10
N GLU A 124 -2.91 9.91 -15.59
CA GLU A 124 -2.46 9.09 -16.73
C GLU A 124 -1.63 7.89 -16.31
N LYS A 125 -0.95 7.95 -15.15
CA LYS A 125 0.00 6.95 -14.67
C LYS A 125 -0.40 6.43 -13.29
N VAL A 126 -0.76 5.16 -13.23
CA VAL A 126 -1.35 4.54 -12.03
C VAL A 126 -0.30 4.20 -10.98
N PHE A 127 0.85 3.65 -11.37
CA PHE A 127 1.79 3.03 -10.43
C PHE A 127 2.90 3.95 -9.95
N LEU A 128 3.24 4.97 -10.71
CA LEU A 128 4.31 5.92 -10.40
C LEU A 128 5.60 5.22 -9.92
N TRP A 129 6.14 5.61 -8.76
CA TRP A 129 7.32 4.99 -8.14
C TRP A 129 6.98 3.97 -7.05
N HIS A 130 5.71 3.56 -6.95
CA HIS A 130 5.31 2.57 -5.94
C HIS A 130 5.90 1.19 -6.21
N SER A 131 6.13 0.44 -5.12
CA SER A 131 6.75 -0.89 -5.20
C SER A 131 5.79 -1.98 -5.64
N LEU A 132 4.50 -1.85 -5.36
CA LEU A 132 3.43 -2.83 -5.59
C LEU A 132 3.72 -4.20 -4.92
N LEU A 133 4.35 -4.20 -3.75
CA LEU A 133 4.76 -5.42 -3.05
C LEU A 133 3.67 -6.02 -2.14
N SER A 134 2.57 -5.31 -1.87
CA SER A 134 1.54 -5.78 -0.95
C SER A 134 0.99 -7.17 -1.29
N PRO A 135 0.62 -7.47 -2.55
CA PRO A 135 0.16 -8.82 -2.90
C PRO A 135 1.22 -9.92 -2.67
N LEU A 136 2.50 -9.61 -2.91
CA LEU A 136 3.60 -10.55 -2.73
C LEU A 136 3.88 -10.81 -1.24
N LEU A 137 3.81 -9.77 -0.42
CA LEU A 137 3.93 -9.88 1.04
C LEU A 137 2.75 -10.64 1.64
N ASN A 138 1.54 -10.42 1.13
CA ASN A 138 0.33 -11.05 1.63
C ASN A 138 0.21 -12.52 1.23
N SER A 139 0.69 -12.88 0.03
CA SER A 139 0.73 -14.27 -0.43
C SER A 139 1.94 -15.08 0.10
N GLY A 140 2.91 -14.40 0.74
CA GLY A 140 4.12 -15.03 1.26
C GLY A 140 5.18 -15.32 0.19
N LEU A 141 5.06 -14.76 -1.02
CA LEU A 141 6.13 -14.82 -2.04
C LEU A 141 7.34 -14.00 -1.64
N LEU A 142 7.14 -12.96 -0.83
CA LEU A 142 8.19 -12.20 -0.15
C LEU A 142 7.85 -12.09 1.33
N THR A 143 8.85 -12.08 2.17
CA THR A 143 8.69 -11.77 3.60
C THR A 143 9.06 -10.33 3.89
N ALA A 144 8.41 -9.71 4.89
CA ALA A 144 8.74 -8.35 5.31
C ALA A 144 10.22 -8.22 5.71
N LYS A 145 10.77 -9.22 6.43
CA LYS A 145 12.17 -9.24 6.82
C LYS A 145 13.11 -9.23 5.62
N GLU A 146 12.86 -10.09 4.63
CA GLU A 146 13.66 -10.17 3.42
C GLU A 146 13.66 -8.85 2.64
N VAL A 147 12.49 -8.24 2.47
CA VAL A 147 12.35 -6.96 1.77
C VAL A 147 13.12 -5.85 2.49
N ILE A 148 13.04 -5.80 3.83
CA ILE A 148 13.75 -4.80 4.64
C ILE A 148 15.26 -5.00 4.52
N ASP A 149 15.76 -6.22 4.70
CA ASP A 149 17.19 -6.53 4.65
C ASP A 149 17.79 -6.18 3.27
N LYS A 150 17.08 -6.53 2.19
CA LYS A 150 17.47 -6.19 0.81
C LYS A 150 17.41 -4.68 0.55
N ALA A 151 16.39 -3.98 1.06
CA ALA A 151 16.26 -2.54 0.90
C ALA A 151 17.37 -1.76 1.62
N LEU A 152 17.73 -2.17 2.84
CA LEU A 152 18.82 -1.57 3.60
C LEU A 152 20.17 -1.79 2.89
N THR A 153 20.44 -3.02 2.47
CA THR A 153 21.67 -3.38 1.76
C THR A 153 21.80 -2.63 0.43
N TYR A 154 20.72 -2.58 -0.34
CA TYR A 154 20.67 -1.85 -1.62
C TYR A 154 20.81 -0.34 -1.40
N GLY A 155 20.13 0.20 -0.39
CA GLY A 155 20.14 1.61 -0.06
C GLY A 155 21.51 2.12 0.33
N GLU A 156 22.27 1.37 1.13
CA GLU A 156 23.63 1.67 1.52
C GLU A 156 24.60 1.61 0.31
N LYS A 157 24.54 0.51 -0.44
CA LYS A 157 25.42 0.28 -1.59
C LYS A 157 25.24 1.33 -2.68
N ASN A 158 23.99 1.71 -2.98
CA ASN A 158 23.64 2.60 -4.09
C ASN A 158 23.36 4.04 -3.65
N LYS A 159 23.58 4.37 -2.36
CA LYS A 159 23.38 5.71 -1.79
C LYS A 159 21.97 6.26 -2.07
N VAL A 160 20.96 5.41 -1.89
CA VAL A 160 19.56 5.83 -2.04
C VAL A 160 19.27 7.00 -1.08
N PRO A 161 18.58 8.06 -1.53
CA PRO A 161 18.24 9.20 -0.68
C PRO A 161 17.50 8.75 0.59
N ILE A 162 17.86 9.35 1.73
CA ILE A 162 17.33 8.92 3.04
C ILE A 162 15.81 9.03 3.14
N ASN A 163 15.19 10.00 2.49
CA ASN A 163 13.73 10.12 2.45
C ASN A 163 13.07 8.97 1.69
N SER A 164 13.71 8.43 0.66
CA SER A 164 13.23 7.24 -0.07
C SER A 164 13.45 5.96 0.73
N LEU A 165 14.64 5.79 1.30
CA LEU A 165 14.96 4.60 2.10
C LEU A 165 14.10 4.53 3.37
N GLU A 166 14.07 5.61 4.16
CA GLU A 166 13.27 5.67 5.38
C GLU A 166 11.78 5.61 5.06
N GLY A 167 11.32 6.36 4.05
CA GLY A 167 9.92 6.33 3.62
C GLY A 167 9.45 4.92 3.27
N PHE A 168 10.23 4.16 2.51
CA PHE A 168 9.91 2.78 2.17
C PHE A 168 9.92 1.85 3.39
N ILE A 169 10.94 1.92 4.24
CA ILE A 169 11.02 1.13 5.48
C ILE A 169 9.83 1.46 6.39
N ARG A 170 9.41 2.73 6.46
CA ARG A 170 8.27 3.18 7.26
C ARG A 170 6.95 2.55 6.79
N GLN A 171 6.78 2.26 5.51
CA GLN A 171 5.57 1.56 5.03
C GLN A 171 5.50 0.12 5.57
N ILE A 172 6.62 -0.57 5.70
CA ILE A 172 6.67 -1.97 6.13
C ILE A 172 6.75 -2.07 7.66
N VAL A 173 7.77 -1.49 8.27
CA VAL A 173 8.02 -1.57 9.73
C VAL A 173 7.06 -0.68 10.53
N GLY A 174 6.62 0.44 9.93
CA GLY A 174 5.66 1.35 10.51
C GLY A 174 4.23 0.94 10.22
N TRP A 175 3.73 1.33 9.06
CA TRP A 175 2.31 1.22 8.74
C TRP A 175 1.79 -0.23 8.70
N ARG A 176 2.43 -1.12 7.98
CA ARG A 176 1.97 -2.51 7.86
C ARG A 176 1.86 -3.18 9.24
N GLU A 177 2.93 -3.11 10.04
CA GLU A 177 2.95 -3.72 11.37
C GLU A 177 2.01 -3.01 12.34
N PHE A 178 1.89 -1.67 12.24
CA PHE A 178 0.96 -0.90 13.06
C PHE A 178 -0.50 -1.24 12.76
N VAL A 179 -0.87 -1.33 11.48
CA VAL A 179 -2.23 -1.72 11.08
C VAL A 179 -2.54 -3.14 11.53
N CYS A 180 -1.61 -4.09 11.37
CA CYS A 180 -1.77 -5.45 11.88
C CYS A 180 -2.05 -5.47 13.40
N LEU A 181 -1.27 -4.72 14.17
CA LEU A 181 -1.46 -4.59 15.62
C LEU A 181 -2.82 -3.97 15.99
N VAL A 182 -3.22 -2.91 15.29
CA VAL A 182 -4.53 -2.25 15.50
C VAL A 182 -5.66 -3.21 15.16
N TYR A 183 -5.53 -3.96 14.07
CA TYR A 183 -6.51 -4.96 13.68
C TYR A 183 -6.64 -6.09 14.72
N GLU A 184 -5.53 -6.64 15.20
CA GLU A 184 -5.53 -7.67 16.25
C GLU A 184 -6.24 -7.18 17.53
N LYS A 185 -6.01 -5.94 17.93
CA LYS A 185 -6.58 -5.39 19.18
C LYS A 185 -7.98 -4.83 19.05
N TYR A 186 -8.28 -4.16 17.95
CA TYR A 186 -9.48 -3.36 17.80
C TYR A 186 -10.32 -3.73 16.55
N GLY A 187 -9.91 -4.71 15.76
CA GLY A 187 -10.52 -5.01 14.46
C GLY A 187 -12.03 -5.26 14.54
N THR A 188 -12.50 -6.01 15.55
CA THR A 188 -13.95 -6.21 15.76
C THR A 188 -14.66 -4.89 16.08
N GLN A 189 -14.11 -4.09 16.99
CA GLN A 189 -14.67 -2.81 17.38
C GLN A 189 -14.69 -1.85 16.17
N MET A 190 -13.61 -1.76 15.41
CA MET A 190 -13.54 -0.90 14.22
C MET A 190 -14.61 -1.25 13.18
N ARG A 191 -14.82 -2.54 12.93
CA ARG A 191 -15.82 -3.00 11.95
C ARG A 191 -17.27 -2.80 12.40
N THR A 192 -17.52 -2.79 13.69
CA THR A 192 -18.88 -2.66 14.25
C THR A 192 -19.23 -1.26 14.73
N THR A 193 -18.25 -0.34 14.79
CA THR A 193 -18.46 1.02 15.27
C THR A 193 -18.78 1.96 14.11
N ASN A 194 -19.89 2.68 14.27
CA ASN A 194 -20.28 3.77 13.37
C ASN A 194 -20.18 5.11 14.10
N PHE A 195 -18.97 5.65 14.18
CA PHE A 195 -18.64 6.85 14.97
C PHE A 195 -19.48 8.07 14.58
N TRP A 196 -19.77 8.24 13.29
CA TRP A 196 -20.55 9.38 12.78
C TRP A 196 -22.05 9.11 12.71
N ASN A 197 -22.49 7.93 13.13
CA ASN A 197 -23.89 7.52 13.07
C ASN A 197 -24.53 7.70 11.68
N PHE A 198 -23.80 7.27 10.64
CA PHE A 198 -24.31 7.28 9.27
C PHE A 198 -25.36 6.17 9.07
N ASP A 199 -26.32 6.44 8.20
CA ASP A 199 -27.36 5.46 7.86
C ASP A 199 -26.74 4.22 7.22
N ASN A 200 -27.27 3.04 7.56
CA ASN A 200 -26.89 1.78 6.93
C ASN A 200 -27.60 1.62 5.58
N LYS A 201 -27.30 2.48 4.62
CA LYS A 201 -27.82 2.42 3.25
C LYS A 201 -26.82 1.68 2.36
N PRO A 202 -27.32 0.97 1.32
CA PRO A 202 -26.42 0.35 0.34
C PRO A 202 -25.59 1.44 -0.35
N MET A 203 -24.34 1.07 -0.74
CA MET A 203 -23.51 1.97 -1.51
C MET A 203 -24.13 2.19 -2.90
N PRO A 204 -24.18 3.44 -3.38
CA PRO A 204 -24.73 3.73 -4.71
C PRO A 204 -23.97 2.98 -5.82
N GLU A 205 -24.71 2.51 -6.82
CA GLU A 205 -24.16 1.71 -7.93
C GLU A 205 -23.02 2.40 -8.70
N CYS A 206 -23.05 3.74 -8.75
CA CYS A 206 -22.01 4.53 -9.39
C CYS A 206 -20.61 4.34 -8.78
N PHE A 207 -20.51 3.96 -7.50
CA PHE A 207 -19.22 3.63 -6.87
C PHE A 207 -18.67 2.25 -7.32
N TYR A 208 -19.55 1.33 -7.70
CA TYR A 208 -19.11 0.03 -8.25
C TYR A 208 -18.76 0.12 -9.73
N LYS A 209 -19.24 1.14 -10.44
CA LYS A 209 -19.06 1.29 -11.89
C LYS A 209 -18.14 2.43 -12.29
N GLY A 210 -17.68 3.27 -11.36
CA GLY A 210 -16.89 4.46 -11.66
C GLY A 210 -17.64 5.46 -12.52
N THR A 211 -18.90 5.72 -12.19
CA THR A 211 -19.83 6.61 -12.93
C THR A 211 -20.49 7.63 -12.01
N THR A 212 -19.72 8.17 -11.07
CA THR A 212 -20.22 9.20 -10.13
C THR A 212 -20.40 10.56 -10.79
N GLY A 213 -19.78 10.79 -11.95
CA GLY A 213 -19.72 12.07 -12.64
C GLY A 213 -18.65 13.02 -12.08
N ILE A 214 -17.79 12.52 -11.17
CA ILE A 214 -16.70 13.27 -10.56
C ILE A 214 -15.39 12.64 -11.04
N ASP A 215 -14.72 13.29 -11.99
CA ASP A 215 -13.52 12.77 -12.67
C ASP A 215 -12.49 12.10 -11.75
N PRO A 216 -12.01 12.74 -10.65
CA PRO A 216 -11.00 12.10 -9.79
C PRO A 216 -11.48 10.79 -9.16
N VAL A 217 -12.76 10.73 -8.76
CA VAL A 217 -13.37 9.55 -8.14
C VAL A 217 -13.52 8.44 -9.16
N ASP A 218 -14.08 8.78 -10.33
CA ASP A 218 -14.33 7.80 -11.39
C ASP A 218 -13.03 7.21 -11.96
N ILE A 219 -11.97 8.03 -12.09
CA ILE A 219 -10.65 7.57 -12.52
C ILE A 219 -10.08 6.55 -11.54
N VAL A 220 -10.12 6.84 -10.23
CA VAL A 220 -9.59 5.93 -9.22
C VAL A 220 -10.38 4.64 -9.17
N ILE A 221 -11.72 4.70 -9.19
CA ILE A 221 -12.57 3.49 -9.20
C ILE A 221 -12.28 2.64 -10.45
N ASN A 222 -12.20 3.25 -11.63
CA ASN A 222 -11.89 2.52 -12.86
C ASN A 222 -10.49 1.88 -12.83
N ASN A 223 -9.50 2.52 -12.21
CA ASN A 223 -8.18 1.94 -12.00
C ASN A 223 -8.23 0.75 -11.04
N ILE A 224 -9.01 0.82 -9.98
CA ILE A 224 -9.23 -0.31 -9.05
C ILE A 224 -9.86 -1.48 -9.79
N ILE A 225 -10.93 -1.24 -10.54
CA ILE A 225 -11.61 -2.28 -11.33
C ILE A 225 -10.64 -2.93 -12.31
N LYS A 226 -9.82 -2.14 -12.98
CA LYS A 226 -8.92 -2.60 -14.03
C LYS A 226 -7.71 -3.35 -13.51
N TYR A 227 -7.05 -2.82 -12.49
CA TYR A 227 -5.73 -3.30 -12.04
C TYR A 227 -5.76 -3.98 -10.67
N GLY A 228 -6.87 -3.92 -9.94
CA GLY A 228 -6.93 -4.34 -8.55
C GLY A 228 -5.98 -3.53 -7.65
N TYR A 229 -5.73 -2.27 -8.00
CA TYR A 229 -4.75 -1.42 -7.33
C TYR A 229 -5.27 -0.01 -7.09
N CYS A 230 -4.99 0.49 -5.90
CA CYS A 230 -5.20 1.88 -5.51
C CYS A 230 -4.12 2.26 -4.51
N HIS A 231 -3.36 3.32 -4.77
CA HIS A 231 -2.38 3.72 -3.78
C HIS A 231 -3.02 4.52 -2.62
N HIS A 232 -2.31 4.58 -1.48
CA HIS A 232 -2.86 5.07 -0.22
C HIS A 232 -3.41 6.52 -0.28
N ILE A 233 -2.83 7.41 -1.08
CA ILE A 233 -3.33 8.79 -1.21
C ILE A 233 -4.64 8.83 -2.00
N GLU A 234 -4.77 8.08 -3.09
CA GLU A 234 -6.03 7.96 -3.83
C GLU A 234 -7.11 7.39 -2.95
N ARG A 235 -6.79 6.36 -2.17
CA ARG A 235 -7.70 5.73 -1.22
C ARG A 235 -8.17 6.70 -0.14
N LEU A 236 -7.22 7.36 0.54
CA LEU A 236 -7.52 8.25 1.67
C LEU A 236 -8.13 9.57 1.20
N MET A 237 -7.45 10.25 0.26
CA MET A 237 -7.74 11.66 -0.06
C MET A 237 -8.81 11.81 -1.14
N ILE A 238 -8.99 10.81 -2.01
CA ILE A 238 -10.03 10.85 -3.05
C ILE A 238 -11.23 10.02 -2.59
N ILE A 239 -11.10 8.68 -2.56
CA ILE A 239 -12.25 7.79 -2.28
C ILE A 239 -12.75 7.97 -0.86
N GLY A 240 -11.88 7.86 0.14
CA GLY A 240 -12.26 7.91 1.55
C GLY A 240 -12.91 9.23 1.94
N ASN A 241 -12.33 10.37 1.56
CA ASN A 241 -12.92 11.68 1.81
C ASN A 241 -14.26 11.85 1.10
N PHE A 242 -14.37 11.43 -0.15
CA PHE A 242 -15.60 11.57 -0.90
C PHE A 242 -16.73 10.69 -0.32
N MET A 243 -16.43 9.44 0.03
CA MET A 243 -17.38 8.56 0.70
C MET A 243 -17.82 9.12 2.05
N LEU A 244 -16.91 9.70 2.82
CA LEU A 244 -17.22 10.36 4.09
C LEU A 244 -18.17 11.56 3.87
N LEU A 245 -17.92 12.41 2.87
CA LEU A 245 -18.77 13.53 2.51
C LEU A 245 -20.17 13.07 2.06
N CYS A 246 -20.23 11.95 1.35
CA CYS A 246 -21.51 11.31 0.95
C CYS A 246 -22.21 10.57 2.09
N ARG A 247 -21.65 10.57 3.31
CA ARG A 247 -22.16 9.88 4.49
C ARG A 247 -22.38 8.37 4.25
N ILE A 248 -21.50 7.76 3.47
CA ILE A 248 -21.50 6.32 3.25
C ILE A 248 -21.03 5.63 4.54
N HIS A 249 -21.71 4.56 4.91
CA HIS A 249 -21.41 3.84 6.14
C HIS A 249 -19.94 3.34 6.11
N PRO A 250 -19.15 3.53 7.17
CA PRO A 250 -17.73 3.19 7.19
C PRO A 250 -17.41 1.75 6.77
N CYS A 251 -18.25 0.77 7.11
CA CYS A 251 -18.07 -0.62 6.70
C CYS A 251 -18.07 -0.82 5.17
N LEU A 252 -18.76 0.05 4.41
CA LEU A 252 -18.80 -0.05 2.96
C LEU A 252 -17.55 0.49 2.28
N LEU A 253 -16.78 1.34 2.96
CA LEU A 253 -15.47 1.74 2.48
C LEU A 253 -14.56 0.52 2.32
N TYR A 254 -14.60 -0.39 3.27
CA TYR A 254 -13.85 -1.65 3.21
C TYR A 254 -14.24 -2.52 2.01
N THR A 255 -15.49 -2.56 1.62
CA THR A 255 -15.94 -3.37 0.48
C THR A 255 -15.56 -2.78 -0.88
N SER A 256 -15.44 -1.46 -0.99
CA SER A 256 -14.94 -0.80 -2.20
C SER A 256 -13.44 -0.82 -2.33
N ASP A 257 -12.75 -1.06 -1.21
CA ASP A 257 -11.30 -1.06 -1.06
C ASP A 257 -10.73 -2.47 -0.88
N ALA A 258 -11.54 -3.50 -1.05
CA ALA A 258 -11.22 -4.90 -0.76
C ALA A 258 -10.02 -5.46 -1.55
N ALA A 259 -9.57 -4.79 -2.60
CA ALA A 259 -8.36 -5.19 -3.33
C ALA A 259 -7.07 -5.07 -2.50
N ASP A 260 -7.07 -4.26 -1.42
CA ASP A 260 -5.91 -4.08 -0.54
C ASP A 260 -6.13 -4.63 0.88
N GLU A 261 -7.34 -5.05 1.21
CA GLU A 261 -7.68 -5.59 2.52
C GLU A 261 -7.43 -7.08 2.69
N VAL A 262 -6.76 -7.70 1.79
CA VAL A 262 -6.05 -8.94 2.13
C VAL A 262 -4.80 -8.55 2.93
N LEU A 263 -4.98 -7.60 3.83
CA LEU A 263 -4.13 -7.26 4.94
C LEU A 263 -4.62 -8.02 6.17
N GLY A 264 -4.70 -9.33 6.04
CA GLY A 264 -4.77 -10.19 7.18
C GLY A 264 -3.38 -10.42 7.74
#